data_d3ce348953240a73d9166e2eaee0f3b2
#
_entry.id   d3ce348953240a73d9166e2eaee0f3b2
#
_cell.length_a   1.000
_cell.length_b   1.000
_cell.length_c   1.000
_cell.angle_alpha   90.00
_cell.angle_beta   90.00
_cell.angle_gamma   90.00
#
_symmetry.space_group_name_H-M   'P 1'
#
loop_
_entity.id
_entity.type
_entity.pdbx_description
1 polymer ?
#
loop_
_entity_poly.entity_id
_entity_poly.type
_entity_poly.pdbx_seq_one_letter_code
_entity_poly.pdbx_strand_id
1 'polypeptide(L)'
;MDAFVRGLHTYLLPTEPGRGPWGLGRGGRPWPDSAREVPAEALRQEPIDVVVLQRPEEIERVVELTGRRPGWELPAVFLEHNTPKREPVTERHPLADRDDIPVVHVTHFNDLVWDSGRAPTVVIEHGIPDPGLQYSGHVERLAFVANEPVRRRRIVGADLLPRFLGAGGIDAYGMGVAELPDALGLRADEIRAMGDLSPDRLHASIAERRCYVHLSRWTSLGLSLLEAMTLGLPVVVLDATEAARAVPPGVGFVSTNVDTLVAAVRLLMADPDEARRLGAAAREAALERYGLARFLRDWDSLLLDLPSARSRRAGVPSTSPLEDRSSDAHRHDL
;
A
#
# COMPACT_ATOMS: atom_id res chain seq x y z
N MET A 1 -3.47 0.38 -7.43
CA MET A 1 -4.12 0.28 -8.77
C MET A 1 -3.34 0.99 -9.87
N ASP A 2 -2.88 2.24 -9.70
CA ASP A 2 -2.26 2.99 -10.80
C ASP A 2 -1.06 2.28 -11.45
N ALA A 3 -0.17 1.70 -10.65
CA ALA A 3 0.94 0.90 -11.16
C ALA A 3 0.46 -0.41 -11.82
N PHE A 4 -0.52 -1.10 -11.20
CA PHE A 4 -0.97 -2.42 -11.63
C PHE A 4 -1.60 -2.41 -13.03
N VAL A 5 -2.44 -1.41 -13.32
CA VAL A 5 -3.12 -1.31 -14.63
C VAL A 5 -2.22 -0.89 -15.80
N ARG A 6 -0.93 -0.66 -15.55
CA ARG A 6 0.07 -0.34 -16.57
C ARG A 6 0.78 -1.58 -17.15
N GLY A 7 0.41 -2.78 -16.69
CA GLY A 7 0.90 -4.04 -17.24
C GLY A 7 0.32 -4.38 -18.62
N LEU A 8 0.69 -5.56 -19.13
CA LEU A 8 0.32 -6.01 -20.47
C LEU A 8 -1.03 -6.73 -20.52
N HIS A 9 -1.76 -6.79 -19.40
CA HIS A 9 -3.06 -7.46 -19.33
C HIS A 9 -4.20 -6.52 -19.73
N THR A 10 -5.37 -7.10 -20.02
CA THR A 10 -6.63 -6.37 -20.07
C THR A 10 -7.26 -6.38 -18.68
N TYR A 11 -7.46 -5.21 -18.13
CA TYR A 11 -8.03 -5.04 -16.79
C TYR A 11 -9.50 -4.68 -16.88
N LEU A 12 -10.37 -5.55 -16.40
CA LEU A 12 -11.82 -5.30 -16.38
C LEU A 12 -12.21 -4.59 -15.10
N LEU A 13 -12.72 -3.38 -15.22
CA LEU A 13 -13.10 -2.53 -14.12
C LEU A 13 -14.63 -2.43 -14.06
N PRO A 14 -15.29 -3.03 -13.04
CA PRO A 14 -16.74 -2.99 -12.91
C PRO A 14 -17.27 -1.56 -12.83
N THR A 15 -18.39 -1.31 -13.50
CA THR A 15 -19.16 -0.07 -13.36
C THR A 15 -20.60 -0.37 -12.99
N GLU A 16 -21.17 0.45 -12.10
CA GLU A 16 -22.56 0.39 -11.68
C GLU A 16 -23.26 1.75 -11.89
N PRO A 17 -24.57 1.76 -12.05
CA PRO A 17 -25.33 3.01 -12.00
C PRO A 17 -25.03 3.78 -10.71
N GLY A 18 -24.70 5.08 -10.84
CA GLY A 18 -24.34 5.93 -9.69
C GLY A 18 -22.88 5.82 -9.26
N ARG A 19 -22.06 4.96 -9.87
CA ARG A 19 -20.60 4.88 -9.63
C ARG A 19 -20.22 4.75 -8.15
N GLY A 20 -20.93 3.90 -7.41
CA GLY A 20 -20.68 3.63 -5.99
C GLY A 20 -19.36 2.85 -5.75
N PRO A 21 -19.09 2.49 -4.48
CA PRO A 21 -17.81 1.85 -4.07
C PRO A 21 -17.54 0.50 -4.75
N TRP A 22 -18.55 -0.14 -5.35
CA TRP A 22 -18.44 -1.43 -6.03
C TRP A 22 -18.41 -1.31 -7.56
N GLY A 23 -18.64 -0.13 -8.09
CA GLY A 23 -18.76 0.08 -9.53
C GLY A 23 -18.24 1.43 -9.98
N LEU A 24 -17.12 1.90 -9.42
CA LEU A 24 -16.53 3.19 -9.77
C LEU A 24 -15.87 3.18 -11.17
N GLY A 25 -15.48 2.02 -11.68
CA GLY A 25 -14.70 1.92 -12.91
C GLY A 25 -13.36 2.63 -12.79
N ARG A 26 -12.98 3.41 -13.80
CA ARG A 26 -11.74 4.21 -13.81
C ARG A 26 -11.77 5.38 -12.83
N GLY A 27 -12.96 5.84 -12.43
CA GLY A 27 -13.10 7.00 -11.54
C GLY A 27 -12.45 8.28 -12.08
N GLY A 28 -12.46 8.47 -13.39
CA GLY A 28 -11.84 9.62 -14.06
C GLY A 28 -10.31 9.59 -14.17
N ARG A 29 -9.66 8.49 -13.79
CA ARG A 29 -8.20 8.37 -13.86
C ARG A 29 -7.74 8.15 -15.31
N PRO A 30 -6.59 8.76 -15.72
CA PRO A 30 -6.03 8.63 -17.07
C PRO A 30 -5.23 7.32 -17.21
N TRP A 31 -5.87 6.17 -16.91
CA TRP A 31 -5.26 4.87 -17.07
C TRP A 31 -5.22 4.45 -18.55
N PRO A 32 -4.32 3.51 -18.94
CA PRO A 32 -4.27 2.97 -20.28
C PRO A 32 -5.61 2.38 -20.74
N ASP A 33 -5.82 2.26 -22.05
CA ASP A 33 -7.06 1.71 -22.61
C ASP A 33 -7.25 0.22 -22.27
N SER A 34 -6.16 -0.49 -21.93
CA SER A 34 -6.20 -1.84 -21.38
C SER A 34 -7.00 -1.94 -20.07
N ALA A 35 -7.13 -0.84 -19.32
CA ALA A 35 -8.00 -0.73 -18.14
C ALA A 35 -9.43 -0.37 -18.57
N ARG A 36 -10.19 -1.35 -19.03
CA ARG A 36 -11.51 -1.24 -19.67
C ARG A 36 -12.63 -1.23 -18.64
N GLU A 37 -13.51 -0.24 -18.69
CA GLU A 37 -14.76 -0.25 -17.91
C GLU A 37 -15.74 -1.27 -18.48
N VAL A 38 -16.38 -2.05 -17.62
CA VAL A 38 -17.37 -3.07 -17.97
C VAL A 38 -18.58 -2.91 -17.05
N PRO A 39 -19.81 -2.80 -17.59
CA PRO A 39 -21.01 -2.86 -16.79
C PRO A 39 -21.03 -4.13 -15.92
N ALA A 40 -21.38 -3.99 -14.67
CA ALA A 40 -21.35 -5.10 -13.70
C ALA A 40 -22.17 -6.33 -14.20
N GLU A 41 -23.33 -6.09 -14.81
CA GLU A 41 -24.20 -7.11 -15.39
C GLU A 41 -23.57 -7.86 -16.60
N ALA A 42 -22.60 -7.24 -17.27
CA ALA A 42 -21.94 -7.85 -18.44
C ALA A 42 -20.76 -8.77 -18.03
N LEU A 43 -20.25 -8.69 -16.80
CA LEU A 43 -19.09 -9.45 -16.34
C LEU A 43 -19.28 -10.97 -16.43
N ARG A 44 -20.51 -11.46 -16.33
CA ARG A 44 -20.82 -12.89 -16.48
C ARG A 44 -20.43 -13.44 -17.86
N GLN A 45 -20.44 -12.61 -18.89
CA GLN A 45 -20.16 -12.98 -20.27
C GLN A 45 -18.72 -12.64 -20.68
N GLU A 46 -17.99 -11.91 -19.86
CA GLU A 46 -16.61 -11.54 -20.15
C GLU A 46 -15.65 -12.73 -19.93
N PRO A 47 -14.66 -12.88 -20.81
CA PRO A 47 -13.57 -13.81 -20.58
C PRO A 47 -12.68 -13.28 -19.46
N ILE A 48 -12.78 -13.88 -18.27
CA ILE A 48 -11.98 -13.52 -17.10
C ILE A 48 -11.09 -14.70 -16.74
N ASP A 49 -9.77 -14.51 -16.81
CA ASP A 49 -8.77 -15.52 -16.50
C ASP A 49 -8.45 -15.55 -15.00
N VAL A 50 -8.40 -14.37 -14.35
CA VAL A 50 -8.07 -14.24 -12.93
C VAL A 50 -8.80 -13.05 -12.32
N VAL A 51 -9.09 -13.12 -11.02
CA VAL A 51 -9.61 -11.99 -10.25
C VAL A 51 -8.62 -11.58 -9.16
N VAL A 52 -8.40 -10.26 -9.02
CA VAL A 52 -7.61 -9.67 -7.95
C VAL A 52 -8.56 -9.03 -6.94
N LEU A 53 -8.67 -9.66 -5.78
CA LEU A 53 -9.52 -9.22 -4.66
C LEU A 53 -8.72 -8.28 -3.75
N GLN A 54 -9.36 -7.30 -3.17
CA GLN A 54 -8.76 -6.33 -2.22
C GLN A 54 -9.58 -6.17 -0.93
N ARG A 55 -10.78 -6.73 -0.91
CA ARG A 55 -11.68 -6.72 0.23
C ARG A 55 -12.33 -8.10 0.39
N PRO A 56 -12.53 -8.60 1.60
CA PRO A 56 -13.15 -9.91 1.82
C PRO A 56 -14.54 -10.04 1.18
N GLU A 57 -15.31 -8.95 1.19
CA GLU A 57 -16.66 -8.91 0.63
C GLU A 57 -16.68 -9.09 -0.90
N GLU A 58 -15.55 -8.86 -1.56
CA GLU A 58 -15.43 -9.06 -3.00
C GLU A 58 -15.52 -10.55 -3.40
N ILE A 59 -15.29 -11.49 -2.48
CA ILE A 59 -15.42 -12.92 -2.74
C ILE A 59 -16.87 -13.24 -3.15
N GLU A 60 -17.84 -12.81 -2.33
CA GLU A 60 -19.26 -13.01 -2.63
C GLU A 60 -19.69 -12.19 -3.84
N ARG A 61 -19.19 -10.95 -3.94
CA ARG A 61 -19.49 -10.05 -5.04
C ARG A 61 -19.06 -10.62 -6.40
N VAL A 62 -17.92 -11.27 -6.48
CA VAL A 62 -17.46 -11.94 -7.71
C VAL A 62 -18.40 -13.09 -8.10
N VAL A 63 -18.90 -13.87 -7.12
CA VAL A 63 -19.89 -14.92 -7.39
C VAL A 63 -21.17 -14.33 -7.98
N GLU A 64 -21.68 -13.24 -7.41
CA GLU A 64 -22.87 -12.56 -7.91
C GLU A 64 -22.68 -12.08 -9.36
N LEU A 65 -21.58 -11.44 -9.64
CA LEU A 65 -21.30 -10.81 -10.91
C LEU A 65 -20.95 -11.80 -12.01
N THR A 66 -20.19 -12.86 -11.71
CA THR A 66 -19.65 -13.79 -12.70
C THR A 66 -20.32 -15.15 -12.71
N GLY A 67 -21.01 -15.53 -11.61
CA GLY A 67 -21.52 -16.88 -11.40
C GLY A 67 -20.43 -17.91 -11.11
N ARG A 68 -19.17 -17.47 -10.87
CA ARG A 68 -18.02 -18.36 -10.62
C ARG A 68 -17.41 -18.08 -9.26
N ARG A 69 -16.99 -19.13 -8.54
CA ARG A 69 -16.39 -19.04 -7.20
C ARG A 69 -14.89 -18.75 -7.32
N PRO A 70 -14.41 -17.60 -6.72
CA PRO A 70 -12.99 -17.29 -6.68
C PRO A 70 -12.18 -18.34 -5.93
N GLY A 71 -11.02 -18.67 -6.46
CA GLY A 71 -10.13 -19.71 -5.95
C GLY A 71 -10.50 -21.13 -6.39
N TRP A 72 -11.71 -21.36 -6.85
CA TRP A 72 -12.20 -22.68 -7.27
C TRP A 72 -12.53 -22.75 -8.78
N GLU A 73 -13.50 -21.96 -9.24
CA GLU A 73 -13.95 -21.92 -10.63
C GLU A 73 -13.29 -20.79 -11.42
N LEU A 74 -12.79 -19.81 -10.70
CA LEU A 74 -12.07 -18.67 -11.24
C LEU A 74 -10.78 -18.49 -10.42
N PRO A 75 -9.59 -18.57 -11.04
CA PRO A 75 -8.34 -18.25 -10.36
C PRO A 75 -8.44 -16.88 -9.66
N ALA A 76 -7.92 -16.79 -8.46
CA ALA A 76 -8.02 -15.59 -7.66
C ALA A 76 -6.75 -15.38 -6.83
N VAL A 77 -6.44 -14.11 -6.58
CA VAL A 77 -5.47 -13.66 -5.58
C VAL A 77 -6.11 -12.59 -4.71
N PHE A 78 -5.67 -12.47 -3.47
CA PHE A 78 -6.09 -11.40 -2.58
C PHE A 78 -4.93 -10.46 -2.31
N LEU A 79 -5.07 -9.18 -2.67
CA LEU A 79 -4.07 -8.14 -2.42
C LEU A 79 -4.33 -7.49 -1.07
N GLU A 80 -3.47 -7.79 -0.08
CA GLU A 80 -3.52 -7.14 1.24
C GLU A 80 -2.50 -6.00 1.33
N HIS A 81 -3.04 -4.81 1.32
CA HIS A 81 -2.26 -3.57 1.40
C HIS A 81 -2.39 -2.84 2.74
N ASN A 82 -3.17 -3.37 3.67
CA ASN A 82 -3.33 -2.80 5.00
C ASN A 82 -2.59 -3.65 6.04
N THR A 83 -2.13 -3.00 7.09
CA THR A 83 -1.77 -3.67 8.35
C THR A 83 -3.04 -4.10 9.11
N PRO A 84 -2.94 -5.07 10.03
CA PRO A 84 -4.01 -5.37 10.99
C PRO A 84 -4.55 -4.09 11.65
N LYS A 85 -5.87 -3.99 11.79
CA LYS A 85 -6.53 -2.75 12.26
C LYS A 85 -7.02 -2.83 13.70
N ARG A 86 -7.36 -4.02 14.16
CA ARG A 86 -7.98 -4.25 15.47
C ARG A 86 -6.95 -4.71 16.50
N GLU A 87 -6.23 -5.78 16.17
CA GLU A 87 -5.27 -6.42 17.07
C GLU A 87 -3.94 -6.61 16.34
N PRO A 88 -3.00 -5.69 16.47
CA PRO A 88 -1.84 -5.55 15.60
C PRO A 88 -1.02 -6.80 15.30
N VAL A 89 -0.92 -7.77 16.19
CA VAL A 89 -0.10 -8.99 15.97
C VAL A 89 -0.88 -10.29 16.20
N THR A 90 -2.16 -10.18 16.48
CA THR A 90 -3.04 -11.34 16.76
C THR A 90 -4.26 -11.36 15.84
N GLU A 91 -4.46 -10.33 15.03
CA GLU A 91 -5.56 -10.28 14.08
C GLU A 91 -5.36 -11.33 12.99
N ARG A 92 -6.33 -12.23 12.91
CA ARG A 92 -6.33 -13.27 11.89
C ARG A 92 -6.84 -12.74 10.58
N HIS A 93 -6.11 -13.02 9.50
CA HIS A 93 -6.50 -12.58 8.17
C HIS A 93 -7.86 -13.21 7.76
N PRO A 94 -8.75 -12.46 7.11
CA PRO A 94 -10.06 -13.01 6.69
C PRO A 94 -9.99 -14.26 5.80
N LEU A 95 -8.89 -14.44 5.09
CA LEU A 95 -8.63 -15.60 4.24
C LEU A 95 -7.74 -16.67 4.91
N ALA A 96 -7.46 -16.59 6.21
CA ALA A 96 -6.53 -17.48 6.90
C ALA A 96 -6.93 -18.98 6.85
N ASP A 97 -8.19 -19.29 6.60
CA ASP A 97 -8.69 -20.66 6.44
C ASP A 97 -8.76 -21.14 4.97
N ARG A 98 -8.35 -20.27 4.01
CA ARG A 98 -8.37 -20.54 2.59
C ARG A 98 -6.96 -20.96 2.11
N ASP A 99 -6.85 -22.08 1.42
CA ASP A 99 -5.63 -22.57 0.80
C ASP A 99 -5.68 -22.45 -0.74
N ASP A 100 -6.78 -21.94 -1.26
CA ASP A 100 -7.10 -21.84 -2.68
C ASP A 100 -6.95 -20.41 -3.24
N ILE A 101 -6.77 -19.39 -2.38
CA ILE A 101 -6.56 -17.99 -2.77
C ILE A 101 -5.28 -17.49 -2.09
N PRO A 102 -4.18 -17.32 -2.85
CA PRO A 102 -2.97 -16.70 -2.30
C PRO A 102 -3.22 -15.26 -1.82
N VAL A 103 -2.62 -14.92 -0.68
CA VAL A 103 -2.59 -13.55 -0.16
C VAL A 103 -1.29 -12.87 -0.59
N VAL A 104 -1.41 -11.80 -1.34
CA VAL A 104 -0.29 -10.97 -1.78
C VAL A 104 -0.13 -9.82 -0.81
N HIS A 105 0.90 -9.84 -0.01
CA HIS A 105 1.25 -8.74 0.88
C HIS A 105 2.13 -7.72 0.14
N VAL A 106 1.87 -6.43 0.37
CA VAL A 106 2.63 -5.34 -0.29
C VAL A 106 3.96 -5.02 0.41
N THR A 107 4.20 -5.61 1.58
CA THR A 107 5.45 -5.48 2.35
C THR A 107 5.75 -6.76 3.12
N HIS A 108 7.03 -6.98 3.44
CA HIS A 108 7.42 -8.06 4.35
C HIS A 108 6.90 -7.85 5.77
N PHE A 109 6.72 -6.58 6.17
CA PHE A 109 6.10 -6.25 7.45
C PHE A 109 4.64 -6.74 7.52
N ASN A 110 3.86 -6.55 6.45
CA ASN A 110 2.48 -7.07 6.41
C ASN A 110 2.46 -8.60 6.51
N ASP A 111 3.30 -9.29 5.75
CA ASP A 111 3.41 -10.74 5.78
C ASP A 111 3.78 -11.26 7.18
N LEU A 112 4.65 -10.52 7.89
CA LEU A 112 5.07 -10.87 9.26
C LEU A 112 3.96 -10.69 10.31
N VAL A 113 3.13 -9.63 10.18
CA VAL A 113 2.20 -9.26 11.28
C VAL A 113 0.79 -9.81 11.12
N TRP A 114 0.40 -10.26 9.93
CA TRP A 114 -0.86 -10.94 9.72
C TRP A 114 -0.77 -12.43 10.09
N ASP A 115 -1.71 -12.92 10.92
CA ASP A 115 -1.93 -14.36 11.03
C ASP A 115 -2.66 -14.84 9.77
N SER A 116 -1.89 -15.24 8.77
CA SER A 116 -2.42 -15.75 7.50
C SER A 116 -2.83 -17.23 7.54
N GLY A 117 -2.66 -17.92 8.67
CA GLY A 117 -3.12 -19.30 8.89
C GLY A 117 -2.61 -20.27 7.82
N ARG A 118 -3.54 -20.87 7.03
CA ARG A 118 -3.21 -21.81 5.94
C ARG A 118 -3.14 -21.15 4.57
N ALA A 119 -3.49 -19.87 4.46
CA ALA A 119 -3.45 -19.17 3.17
C ALA A 119 -2.00 -19.11 2.66
N PRO A 120 -1.75 -19.49 1.41
CA PRO A 120 -0.44 -19.25 0.81
C PRO A 120 -0.16 -17.74 0.77
N THR A 121 1.04 -17.31 1.16
CA THR A 121 1.43 -15.91 1.13
C THR A 121 2.56 -15.66 0.15
N VAL A 122 2.58 -14.48 -0.42
CA VAL A 122 3.68 -13.97 -1.24
C VAL A 122 3.80 -12.47 -1.03
N VAL A 123 5.03 -11.95 -1.09
CA VAL A 123 5.27 -10.51 -1.00
C VAL A 123 5.59 -9.97 -2.39
N ILE A 124 4.76 -9.03 -2.86
CA ILE A 124 5.04 -8.20 -4.04
C ILE A 124 5.06 -6.75 -3.58
N GLU A 125 6.27 -6.23 -3.40
CA GLU A 125 6.45 -4.86 -2.95
C GLU A 125 5.87 -3.85 -3.95
N HIS A 126 5.46 -2.70 -3.47
CA HIS A 126 4.88 -1.64 -4.30
C HIS A 126 5.68 -1.34 -5.56
N GLY A 127 4.98 -0.89 -6.60
CA GLY A 127 5.56 -0.32 -7.80
C GLY A 127 5.14 1.14 -7.94
N ILE A 128 6.10 2.02 -8.23
CA ILE A 128 5.85 3.44 -8.45
C ILE A 128 6.19 3.78 -9.89
N PRO A 129 5.24 4.34 -10.67
CA PRO A 129 5.56 4.99 -11.93
C PRO A 129 6.53 6.14 -11.67
N ASP A 130 7.62 6.22 -12.42
CA ASP A 130 8.61 7.29 -12.22
C ASP A 130 8.05 8.64 -12.69
N PRO A 131 7.85 9.62 -11.79
CA PRO A 131 7.39 10.97 -12.15
C PRO A 131 8.51 11.85 -12.70
N GLY A 132 9.75 11.37 -12.76
CA GLY A 132 10.93 12.12 -13.08
C GLY A 132 11.55 12.83 -11.86
N LEU A 133 12.79 13.26 -12.01
CA LEU A 133 13.47 14.10 -11.02
C LEU A 133 12.86 15.51 -11.04
N GLN A 134 12.21 15.92 -9.95
CA GLN A 134 11.56 17.22 -9.84
C GLN A 134 12.10 18.06 -8.66
N TYR A 135 12.89 17.46 -7.78
CA TYR A 135 13.35 18.12 -6.57
C TYR A 135 14.15 19.39 -6.84
N SER A 136 13.70 20.49 -6.24
CA SER A 136 14.40 21.78 -6.21
C SER A 136 14.80 22.20 -4.80
N GLY A 137 14.01 21.87 -3.81
CA GLY A 137 14.26 22.10 -2.39
C GLY A 137 14.43 23.58 -1.99
N HIS A 138 13.96 24.53 -2.80
CA HIS A 138 14.19 25.97 -2.58
C HIS A 138 13.27 26.56 -1.48
N VAL A 139 12.17 25.89 -1.16
CA VAL A 139 11.27 26.29 -0.08
C VAL A 139 11.75 25.65 1.23
N GLU A 140 12.22 26.48 2.16
CA GLU A 140 12.75 26.04 3.47
C GLU A 140 11.64 25.61 4.42
N ARG A 141 10.85 24.61 4.00
CA ARG A 141 9.76 24.00 4.74
C ARG A 141 9.79 22.49 4.55
N LEU A 142 9.16 21.78 5.48
CA LEU A 142 8.94 20.34 5.46
C LEU A 142 7.70 20.01 4.64
N ALA A 143 7.74 18.96 3.84
CA ALA A 143 6.54 18.32 3.30
C ALA A 143 6.09 17.19 4.22
N PHE A 144 4.80 17.16 4.56
CA PHE A 144 4.12 16.06 5.27
C PHE A 144 2.87 15.67 4.49
N VAL A 145 2.76 14.42 4.07
CA VAL A 145 1.61 13.93 3.28
C VAL A 145 0.88 12.85 4.06
N ALA A 146 -0.38 13.10 4.42
CA ALA A 146 -1.22 12.13 5.12
C ALA A 146 -2.69 12.42 4.91
N ASN A 147 -3.49 11.38 4.66
CA ASN A 147 -4.94 11.49 4.63
C ASN A 147 -5.52 11.39 6.04
N GLU A 148 -6.48 12.26 6.35
CA GLU A 148 -7.21 12.34 7.61
C GLU A 148 -6.29 12.41 8.86
N PRO A 149 -5.31 13.34 8.88
CA PRO A 149 -4.30 13.37 9.92
C PRO A 149 -4.87 13.70 11.31
N VAL A 150 -6.03 14.35 11.40
CA VAL A 150 -6.70 14.60 12.68
C VAL A 150 -7.30 13.31 13.23
N ARG A 151 -8.10 12.59 12.43
CA ARG A 151 -8.73 11.33 12.82
C ARG A 151 -7.69 10.22 13.08
N ARG A 152 -6.70 10.10 12.22
CA ARG A 152 -5.66 9.05 12.29
C ARG A 152 -4.46 9.44 13.17
N ARG A 153 -4.46 10.59 13.69
CA ARG A 153 -3.46 11.28 14.51
C ARG A 153 -2.17 10.52 14.81
N ARG A 154 -2.24 9.57 15.77
CA ARG A 154 -1.06 8.77 16.16
C ARG A 154 -0.61 7.76 15.09
N ILE A 155 -1.54 7.25 14.29
CA ILE A 155 -1.24 6.28 13.24
C ILE A 155 -0.30 6.90 12.20
N VAL A 156 -0.62 8.10 11.72
CA VAL A 156 0.17 8.81 10.70
C VAL A 156 1.24 9.73 11.30
N GLY A 157 1.33 9.81 12.64
CA GLY A 157 2.34 10.61 13.33
C GLY A 157 2.09 12.10 13.35
N ALA A 158 0.87 12.56 13.06
CA ALA A 158 0.52 13.99 13.08
C ALA A 158 0.74 14.64 14.46
N ASP A 159 0.62 13.88 15.54
CA ASP A 159 0.92 14.32 16.92
C ASP A 159 2.40 14.62 17.17
N LEU A 160 3.30 14.22 16.27
CA LEU A 160 4.74 14.52 16.36
C LEU A 160 5.12 15.83 15.67
N LEU A 161 4.30 16.36 14.79
CA LEU A 161 4.60 17.55 13.99
C LEU A 161 5.03 18.77 14.83
N PRO A 162 4.43 19.07 16.01
CA PRO A 162 4.87 20.18 16.83
C PRO A 162 6.34 20.11 17.26
N ARG A 163 6.93 18.90 17.33
CA ARG A 163 8.34 18.70 17.67
C ARG A 163 9.30 19.25 16.60
N PHE A 164 8.85 19.36 15.36
CA PHE A 164 9.65 19.78 14.20
C PHE A 164 9.63 21.29 13.96
N LEU A 165 8.74 22.05 14.58
CA LEU A 165 8.58 23.50 14.33
C LEU A 165 9.86 24.30 14.58
N GLY A 166 10.69 23.89 15.55
CA GLY A 166 11.99 24.51 15.79
C GLY A 166 13.05 24.20 14.74
N ALA A 167 12.74 23.34 13.76
CA ALA A 167 13.63 22.98 12.65
C ALA A 167 13.12 23.54 11.31
N GLY A 168 11.84 23.88 11.18
CA GLY A 168 11.26 24.49 9.97
C GLY A 168 9.74 24.49 10.02
N GLY A 169 9.10 25.34 9.21
CA GLY A 169 7.67 25.31 9.01
C GLY A 169 7.23 24.06 8.23
N ILE A 170 5.97 23.67 8.37
CA ILE A 170 5.43 22.44 7.81
C ILE A 170 4.36 22.77 6.76
N ASP A 171 4.40 22.13 5.61
CA ASP A 171 3.35 22.13 4.61
C ASP A 171 2.71 20.73 4.59
N ALA A 172 1.45 20.65 5.01
CA ALA A 172 0.69 19.41 5.15
C ALA A 172 -0.28 19.21 3.99
N TYR A 173 -0.26 18.01 3.38
CA TYR A 173 -1.02 17.64 2.20
C TYR A 173 -1.89 16.42 2.46
N GLY A 174 -3.01 16.34 1.75
CA GLY A 174 -3.94 15.21 1.76
C GLY A 174 -5.35 15.56 2.22
N MET A 175 -6.23 14.58 2.18
CA MET A 175 -7.62 14.76 2.63
C MET A 175 -7.68 15.09 4.12
N GLY A 176 -8.54 16.07 4.49
CA GLY A 176 -8.78 16.43 5.89
C GLY A 176 -7.64 17.18 6.58
N VAL A 177 -6.63 17.69 5.84
CA VAL A 177 -5.54 18.48 6.43
C VAL A 177 -5.97 19.88 6.86
N ALA A 178 -7.09 20.39 6.37
CA ALA A 178 -7.57 21.74 6.69
C ALA A 178 -7.78 21.97 8.20
N GLU A 179 -8.18 20.93 8.92
CA GLU A 179 -8.43 20.97 10.36
C GLU A 179 -7.16 20.75 11.20
N LEU A 180 -6.05 20.41 10.56
CA LEU A 180 -4.82 19.98 11.27
C LEU A 180 -4.17 21.11 12.09
N PRO A 181 -4.06 22.38 11.62
CA PRO A 181 -3.51 23.47 12.43
C PRO A 181 -4.27 23.66 13.73
N ASP A 182 -5.58 23.77 13.68
CA ASP A 182 -6.43 23.96 14.87
C ASP A 182 -6.39 22.75 15.80
N ALA A 183 -6.43 21.54 15.27
CA ALA A 183 -6.35 20.29 16.05
C ALA A 183 -5.03 20.12 16.79
N LEU A 184 -3.95 20.75 16.34
CA LEU A 184 -2.64 20.77 16.98
C LEU A 184 -2.38 22.05 17.80
N GLY A 185 -3.26 23.04 17.74
CA GLY A 185 -3.08 24.34 18.39
C GLY A 185 -1.93 25.15 17.79
N LEU A 186 -1.72 25.03 16.48
CA LEU A 186 -0.64 25.66 15.75
C LEU A 186 -1.15 26.79 14.85
N ARG A 187 -0.30 27.79 14.63
CA ARG A 187 -0.60 28.91 13.75
C ARG A 187 -0.42 28.50 12.27
N ALA A 188 -1.12 29.21 11.36
CA ALA A 188 -1.05 28.97 9.92
C ALA A 188 0.34 29.25 9.29
N ASP A 189 1.24 29.97 9.96
CA ASP A 189 2.61 30.16 9.52
C ASP A 189 3.53 28.99 9.95
N GLU A 190 3.19 28.32 11.05
CA GLU A 190 3.89 27.13 11.55
C GLU A 190 3.55 25.90 10.74
N ILE A 191 2.26 25.66 10.50
CA ILE A 191 1.77 24.56 9.66
C ILE A 191 0.74 25.07 8.65
N ARG A 192 0.99 24.84 7.38
CA ARG A 192 0.07 25.20 6.29
C ARG A 192 -0.68 23.97 5.80
N ALA A 193 -2.00 24.05 5.78
CA ALA A 193 -2.84 23.05 5.14
C ALA A 193 -2.91 23.31 3.64
N MET A 194 -2.17 22.51 2.85
CA MET A 194 -2.09 22.66 1.40
C MET A 194 -3.24 22.00 0.65
N GLY A 195 -4.06 21.19 1.37
CA GLY A 195 -5.23 20.51 0.83
C GLY A 195 -4.92 19.18 0.15
N ASP A 196 -5.97 18.61 -0.45
CA ASP A 196 -5.91 17.39 -1.25
C ASP A 196 -5.67 17.75 -2.72
N LEU A 197 -4.46 17.54 -3.18
CA LEU A 197 -4.03 17.88 -4.53
C LEU A 197 -4.06 16.66 -5.45
N SER A 198 -4.30 16.89 -6.76
CA SER A 198 -4.06 15.85 -7.75
C SER A 198 -2.60 15.39 -7.74
N PRO A 199 -2.28 14.14 -8.12
CA PRO A 199 -0.92 13.61 -8.06
C PRO A 199 0.13 14.53 -8.67
N ASP A 200 -0.08 15.04 -9.87
CA ASP A 200 0.88 15.93 -10.55
C ASP A 200 1.11 17.23 -9.78
N ARG A 201 0.05 17.82 -9.22
CA ARG A 201 0.14 19.04 -8.41
C ARG A 201 0.79 18.77 -7.06
N LEU A 202 0.52 17.62 -6.47
CA LEU A 202 1.16 17.19 -5.22
C LEU A 202 2.66 17.02 -5.45
N HIS A 203 3.06 16.28 -6.48
CA HIS A 203 4.46 16.04 -6.83
C HIS A 203 5.21 17.37 -7.08
N ALA A 204 4.68 18.23 -7.92
CA ALA A 204 5.29 19.54 -8.17
C ALA A 204 5.44 20.36 -6.88
N SER A 205 4.39 20.36 -6.04
CA SER A 205 4.42 21.13 -4.80
C SER A 205 5.41 20.56 -3.78
N ILE A 206 5.38 19.25 -3.46
CA ILE A 206 6.30 18.69 -2.45
C ILE A 206 7.77 18.78 -2.90
N ALA A 207 8.04 18.68 -4.20
CA ALA A 207 9.40 18.77 -4.77
C ALA A 207 10.08 20.12 -4.55
N GLU A 208 9.33 21.17 -4.28
CA GLU A 208 9.87 22.48 -3.90
C GLU A 208 10.35 22.54 -2.45
N ARG A 209 9.81 21.69 -1.54
CA ARG A 209 10.11 21.70 -0.11
C ARG A 209 11.48 21.10 0.16
N ARG A 210 12.14 21.61 1.20
CA ARG A 210 13.52 21.23 1.54
C ARG A 210 13.66 19.73 1.85
N CYS A 211 12.72 19.14 2.55
CA CYS A 211 12.71 17.69 2.83
C CYS A 211 11.29 17.17 3.09
N TYR A 212 11.17 15.85 3.00
CA TYR A 212 9.94 15.13 3.30
C TYR A 212 10.06 14.41 4.64
N VAL A 213 9.02 14.51 5.49
CA VAL A 213 8.94 13.77 6.76
C VAL A 213 7.85 12.70 6.71
N HIS A 214 8.23 11.45 7.05
CA HIS A 214 7.32 10.32 7.14
C HIS A 214 7.26 9.81 8.58
N LEU A 215 6.15 10.09 9.28
CA LEU A 215 6.04 9.87 10.71
C LEU A 215 5.04 8.77 11.08
N SER A 216 4.60 7.98 10.11
CA SER A 216 3.62 6.91 10.33
C SER A 216 4.16 5.83 11.27
N ARG A 217 3.36 5.49 12.31
CA ARG A 217 3.68 4.43 13.27
C ARG A 217 3.08 3.09 12.88
N TRP A 218 1.95 3.10 12.17
CA TRP A 218 1.22 1.88 11.83
C TRP A 218 0.60 1.99 10.43
N THR A 219 1.32 1.49 9.46
CA THR A 219 0.91 1.36 8.06
C THR A 219 1.78 0.28 7.41
N SER A 220 1.37 -0.27 6.28
CA SER A 220 2.25 -1.17 5.52
C SER A 220 3.52 -0.44 5.08
N LEU A 221 3.34 0.47 4.16
CA LEU A 221 4.34 1.46 3.71
C LEU A 221 3.59 2.61 3.04
N GLY A 222 3.89 3.83 3.40
CA GLY A 222 3.26 5.00 2.78
C GLY A 222 3.74 5.20 1.34
N LEU A 223 2.84 5.14 0.36
CA LEU A 223 3.17 5.42 -1.03
C LEU A 223 3.78 6.81 -1.20
N SER A 224 3.33 7.80 -0.44
CA SER A 224 3.87 9.15 -0.44
C SER A 224 5.36 9.23 -0.04
N LEU A 225 5.86 8.28 0.76
CA LEU A 225 7.29 8.16 1.03
C LEU A 225 8.04 7.76 -0.25
N LEU A 226 7.53 6.74 -0.95
CA LEU A 226 8.14 6.26 -2.20
C LEU A 226 8.06 7.31 -3.30
N GLU A 227 6.96 8.03 -3.39
CA GLU A 227 6.78 9.16 -4.32
C GLU A 227 7.77 10.28 -4.02
N ALA A 228 7.93 10.68 -2.75
CA ALA A 228 8.92 11.67 -2.35
C ALA A 228 10.35 11.24 -2.73
N MET A 229 10.71 9.99 -2.46
CA MET A 229 12.00 9.42 -2.84
C MET A 229 12.20 9.45 -4.37
N THR A 230 11.21 9.02 -5.16
CA THR A 230 11.33 9.00 -6.63
C THR A 230 11.41 10.40 -7.23
N LEU A 231 10.82 11.41 -6.60
CA LEU A 231 10.98 12.82 -6.99
C LEU A 231 12.37 13.39 -6.66
N GLY A 232 13.15 12.70 -5.83
CA GLY A 232 14.49 13.13 -5.40
C GLY A 232 14.49 13.97 -4.12
N LEU A 233 13.46 13.90 -3.29
CA LEU A 233 13.46 14.58 -2.00
C LEU A 233 14.31 13.81 -0.98
N PRO A 234 15.12 14.50 -0.15
CA PRO A 234 15.67 13.88 1.05
C PRO A 234 14.55 13.56 2.03
N VAL A 235 14.63 12.37 2.64
CA VAL A 235 13.57 11.82 3.50
C VAL A 235 14.03 11.67 4.94
N VAL A 236 13.16 12.04 5.88
CA VAL A 236 13.36 11.88 7.32
C VAL A 236 12.19 11.04 7.85
N VAL A 237 12.47 9.86 8.36
CA VAL A 237 11.49 8.80 8.50
C VAL A 237 11.49 8.23 9.92
N LEU A 238 10.31 8.11 10.52
CA LEU A 238 10.16 7.37 11.76
C LEU A 238 10.39 5.89 11.48
N ASP A 239 11.30 5.29 12.25
CA ASP A 239 11.63 3.86 12.13
C ASP A 239 10.48 3.02 12.70
N ALA A 240 9.52 2.73 11.84
CA ALA A 240 8.36 1.93 12.15
C ALA A 240 7.92 1.14 10.91
N THR A 241 7.40 -0.06 11.11
CA THR A 241 6.89 -0.95 10.07
C THR A 241 7.96 -1.27 8.99
N GLU A 242 7.72 -1.00 7.73
CA GLU A 242 8.64 -1.27 6.61
C GLU A 242 9.63 -0.12 6.33
N ALA A 243 9.62 0.95 7.13
CA ALA A 243 10.34 2.19 6.81
C ALA A 243 11.86 2.02 6.67
N ALA A 244 12.51 1.30 7.62
CA ALA A 244 13.94 1.05 7.56
C ALA A 244 14.38 0.23 6.34
N ARG A 245 13.47 -0.64 5.85
CA ARG A 245 13.72 -1.42 4.64
C ARG A 245 13.56 -0.58 3.38
N ALA A 246 12.64 0.39 3.39
CA ALA A 246 12.43 1.31 2.28
C ALA A 246 13.54 2.36 2.16
N VAL A 247 14.13 2.77 3.29
CA VAL A 247 15.15 3.81 3.37
C VAL A 247 16.42 3.22 4.01
N PRO A 248 17.28 2.54 3.22
CA PRO A 248 18.50 1.94 3.72
C PRO A 248 19.52 3.01 4.19
N PRO A 249 20.56 2.62 4.94
CA PRO A 249 21.60 3.54 5.41
C PRO A 249 22.22 4.37 4.27
N GLY A 250 22.39 5.66 4.48
CA GLY A 250 22.96 6.59 3.50
C GLY A 250 21.98 7.18 2.48
N VAL A 251 20.72 6.72 2.49
CA VAL A 251 19.66 7.17 1.58
C VAL A 251 18.79 8.25 2.22
N GLY A 252 18.64 8.23 3.54
CA GLY A 252 17.86 9.19 4.32
C GLY A 252 18.13 9.02 5.80
N PHE A 253 17.35 9.68 6.62
CA PHE A 253 17.43 9.56 8.08
C PHE A 253 16.26 8.72 8.59
N VAL A 254 16.57 7.62 9.28
CA VAL A 254 15.61 6.70 9.87
C VAL A 254 15.92 6.55 11.36
N SER A 255 14.95 6.78 12.23
CA SER A 255 15.14 6.63 13.69
C SER A 255 13.80 6.50 14.43
N THR A 256 13.78 5.72 15.52
CA THR A 256 12.70 5.76 16.52
C THR A 256 12.83 6.96 17.46
N ASN A 257 14.01 7.57 17.56
CA ASN A 257 14.25 8.75 18.36
C ASN A 257 13.87 10.02 17.58
N VAL A 258 12.79 10.66 18.01
CA VAL A 258 12.25 11.87 17.34
C VAL A 258 13.25 13.05 17.40
N ASP A 259 14.06 13.18 18.45
CA ASP A 259 15.05 14.26 18.54
C ASP A 259 16.15 14.09 17.47
N THR A 260 16.53 12.85 17.16
CA THR A 260 17.43 12.54 16.04
C THR A 260 16.82 12.97 14.70
N LEU A 261 15.52 12.73 14.50
CA LEU A 261 14.82 13.16 13.27
C LEU A 261 14.72 14.68 13.18
N VAL A 262 14.48 15.37 14.30
CA VAL A 262 14.48 16.85 14.36
C VAL A 262 15.87 17.41 14.03
N ALA A 263 16.93 16.79 14.55
CA ALA A 263 18.31 17.18 14.22
C ALA A 263 18.63 16.98 12.74
N ALA A 264 18.17 15.88 12.16
CA ALA A 264 18.30 15.60 10.73
C ALA A 264 17.60 16.67 9.87
N VAL A 265 16.39 17.07 10.23
CA VAL A 265 15.68 18.16 9.56
C VAL A 265 16.47 19.47 9.65
N ARG A 266 17.01 19.83 10.83
CA ARG A 266 17.85 21.05 10.97
C ARG A 266 19.05 21.01 10.08
N LEU A 267 19.72 19.87 9.95
CA LEU A 267 20.84 19.67 9.04
C LEU A 267 20.42 19.96 7.59
N LEU A 268 19.33 19.31 7.13
CA LEU A 268 18.84 19.49 5.76
C LEU A 268 18.37 20.91 5.46
N MET A 269 17.83 21.63 6.45
CA MET A 269 17.47 23.03 6.32
C MET A 269 18.70 23.92 6.16
N ALA A 270 19.78 23.63 6.91
CA ALA A 270 21.02 24.43 6.90
C ALA A 270 21.92 24.09 5.69
N ASP A 271 21.85 22.88 5.17
CA ASP A 271 22.73 22.39 4.11
C ASP A 271 21.93 21.88 2.88
N PRO A 272 21.65 22.77 1.89
CA PRO A 272 20.96 22.41 0.66
C PRO A 272 21.73 21.41 -0.22
N ASP A 273 23.07 21.37 -0.13
CA ASP A 273 23.88 20.46 -0.93
C ASP A 273 23.75 19.02 -0.40
N GLU A 274 23.78 18.86 0.92
CA GLU A 274 23.52 17.58 1.55
C GLU A 274 22.08 17.12 1.30
N ALA A 275 21.11 18.03 1.33
CA ALA A 275 19.72 17.74 0.97
C ALA A 275 19.63 17.19 -0.48
N ARG A 276 20.29 17.81 -1.44
CA ARG A 276 20.33 17.32 -2.84
C ARG A 276 21.02 15.96 -2.95
N ARG A 277 22.14 15.77 -2.26
CA ARG A 277 22.90 14.51 -2.27
C ARG A 277 22.05 13.35 -1.76
N LEU A 278 21.39 13.52 -0.61
CA LEU A 278 20.52 12.50 -0.04
C LEU A 278 19.27 12.26 -0.87
N GLY A 279 18.69 13.32 -1.45
CA GLY A 279 17.57 13.19 -2.36
C GLY A 279 17.89 12.38 -3.62
N ALA A 280 19.08 12.57 -4.19
CA ALA A 280 19.55 11.78 -5.32
C ALA A 280 19.72 10.29 -4.94
N ALA A 281 20.31 10.01 -3.79
CA ALA A 281 20.45 8.64 -3.27
C ALA A 281 19.08 8.00 -2.97
N ALA A 282 18.13 8.78 -2.45
CA ALA A 282 16.76 8.32 -2.21
C ALA A 282 16.07 7.92 -3.52
N ARG A 283 16.22 8.72 -4.57
CA ARG A 283 15.66 8.41 -5.89
C ARG A 283 16.25 7.13 -6.47
N GLU A 284 17.57 6.98 -6.45
CA GLU A 284 18.24 5.77 -6.96
C GLU A 284 17.73 4.52 -6.25
N ALA A 285 17.72 4.51 -4.92
CA ALA A 285 17.23 3.39 -4.12
C ALA A 285 15.75 3.07 -4.37
N ALA A 286 14.90 4.10 -4.52
CA ALA A 286 13.48 3.90 -4.80
C ALA A 286 13.24 3.33 -6.20
N LEU A 287 13.94 3.80 -7.22
CA LEU A 287 13.79 3.30 -8.60
C LEU A 287 14.31 1.87 -8.75
N GLU A 288 15.41 1.54 -8.07
CA GLU A 288 15.96 0.18 -8.06
C GLU A 288 14.96 -0.81 -7.45
N ARG A 289 14.44 -0.50 -6.26
CA ARG A 289 13.61 -1.43 -5.50
C ARG A 289 12.13 -1.38 -5.86
N TYR A 290 11.58 -0.19 -6.06
CA TYR A 290 10.15 0.04 -6.25
C TYR A 290 9.80 0.46 -7.69
N GLY A 291 10.74 0.31 -8.63
CA GLY A 291 10.51 0.63 -10.03
C GLY A 291 9.37 -0.18 -10.65
N LEU A 292 8.56 0.47 -11.49
CA LEU A 292 7.36 -0.10 -12.11
C LEU A 292 7.62 -1.41 -12.85
N ALA A 293 8.73 -1.50 -13.59
CA ALA A 293 9.05 -2.68 -14.40
C ALA A 293 9.27 -3.94 -13.54
N ARG A 294 9.95 -3.81 -12.37
CA ARG A 294 10.09 -4.92 -11.41
C ARG A 294 8.72 -5.36 -10.89
N PHE A 295 7.91 -4.41 -10.44
CA PHE A 295 6.57 -4.66 -9.91
C PHE A 295 5.68 -5.43 -10.90
N LEU A 296 5.67 -5.00 -12.16
CA LEU A 296 4.86 -5.67 -13.19
C LEU A 296 5.35 -7.08 -13.48
N ARG A 297 6.67 -7.31 -13.55
CA ARG A 297 7.22 -8.67 -13.73
C ARG A 297 6.86 -9.60 -12.57
N ASP A 298 6.92 -9.12 -11.32
CA ASP A 298 6.59 -9.93 -10.15
C ASP A 298 5.10 -10.33 -10.18
N TRP A 299 4.21 -9.40 -10.56
CA TRP A 299 2.80 -9.69 -10.76
C TRP A 299 2.55 -10.64 -11.91
N ASP A 300 3.19 -10.44 -13.07
CA ASP A 300 3.05 -11.32 -14.22
C ASP A 300 3.47 -12.75 -13.86
N SER A 301 4.58 -12.93 -13.15
CA SER A 301 5.03 -14.23 -12.67
C SER A 301 3.98 -14.91 -11.78
N LEU A 302 3.47 -14.20 -10.78
CA LEU A 302 2.43 -14.75 -9.90
C LEU A 302 1.17 -15.14 -10.67
N LEU A 303 0.67 -14.26 -11.54
CA LEU A 303 -0.59 -14.48 -12.26
C LEU A 303 -0.49 -15.67 -13.24
N LEU A 304 0.68 -15.87 -13.86
CA LEU A 304 0.93 -17.00 -14.76
C LEU A 304 1.06 -18.33 -14.01
N ASP A 305 1.55 -18.31 -12.77
CA ASP A 305 1.74 -19.50 -11.93
C ASP A 305 0.45 -19.96 -11.22
N LEU A 306 -0.62 -19.17 -11.29
CA LEU A 306 -1.88 -19.55 -10.64
C LEU A 306 -2.46 -20.83 -11.27
N PRO A 307 -2.86 -21.82 -10.44
CA PRO A 307 -3.48 -23.03 -10.96
C PRO A 307 -4.74 -22.71 -11.75
N SER A 308 -4.82 -23.21 -12.99
CA SER A 308 -6.04 -23.06 -13.77
C SER A 308 -7.21 -23.81 -13.12
N ALA A 309 -8.43 -23.31 -13.27
CA ALA A 309 -9.65 -23.96 -12.76
C ALA A 309 -9.80 -25.44 -13.23
N ARG A 310 -9.14 -25.81 -14.34
CA ARG A 310 -9.14 -27.19 -14.87
C ARG A 310 -8.21 -28.13 -14.09
N SER A 311 -7.04 -27.64 -13.63
CA SER A 311 -6.08 -28.49 -12.89
C SER A 311 -6.56 -28.84 -11.48
N ARG A 312 -7.37 -27.98 -10.86
CA ARG A 312 -7.96 -28.25 -9.52
C ARG A 312 -9.09 -29.31 -9.55
N ARG A 313 -9.80 -29.46 -10.68
CA ARG A 313 -10.81 -30.52 -10.84
C ARG A 313 -10.20 -31.92 -10.99
N ALA A 314 -8.98 -32.02 -11.45
CA ALA A 314 -8.29 -33.31 -11.64
C ALA A 314 -7.64 -33.87 -10.37
N GLY A 315 -7.54 -33.07 -9.31
CA GLY A 315 -6.84 -33.41 -8.06
C GLY A 315 -7.72 -33.78 -6.87
N VAL A 316 -9.03 -33.99 -7.03
CA VAL A 316 -9.90 -34.46 -5.95
C VAL A 316 -9.70 -35.96 -5.77
N PRO A 317 -9.06 -36.47 -4.66
CA PRO A 317 -9.07 -37.88 -4.37
C PRO A 317 -10.51 -38.32 -4.10
N SER A 318 -10.96 -39.36 -4.80
CA SER A 318 -12.19 -40.08 -4.48
C SER A 318 -12.09 -40.58 -3.04
N THR A 319 -12.78 -39.95 -2.12
CA THR A 319 -12.97 -40.49 -0.78
C THR A 319 -13.95 -41.66 -0.87
N SER A 320 -13.41 -42.88 -0.88
CA SER A 320 -14.19 -44.06 -0.55
C SER A 320 -14.65 -43.98 0.91
N PRO A 321 -15.86 -44.46 1.25
CA PRO A 321 -16.35 -44.44 2.62
C PRO A 321 -15.49 -45.36 3.47
N LEU A 322 -14.95 -44.83 4.56
CA LEU A 322 -14.34 -45.65 5.63
C LEU A 322 -15.43 -46.43 6.35
N GLU A 323 -15.31 -47.73 6.25
CA GLU A 323 -16.06 -48.67 7.06
C GLU A 323 -15.85 -48.43 8.55
N ASP A 324 -16.96 -48.43 9.26
CA ASP A 324 -17.14 -48.43 10.71
C ASP A 324 -16.36 -49.59 11.33
N ARG A 325 -15.37 -49.32 12.17
CA ARG A 325 -14.88 -50.28 13.18
C ARG A 325 -14.91 -49.65 14.55
N SER A 326 -16.00 -49.98 15.23
CA SER A 326 -16.16 -49.83 16.67
C SER A 326 -15.17 -50.69 17.47
N SER A 327 -14.91 -50.22 18.69
CA SER A 327 -14.47 -50.88 19.95
C SER A 327 -12.98 -50.73 20.28
N ASP A 328 -12.63 -50.15 21.34
CA ASP A 328 -12.60 -50.49 22.72
C ASP A 328 -11.71 -49.56 23.57
N ALA A 329 -12.14 -49.35 24.74
CA ALA A 329 -11.57 -48.54 25.80
C ALA A 329 -10.13 -48.90 26.17
N HIS A 330 -9.34 -47.87 26.63
CA HIS A 330 -8.68 -47.95 27.95
C HIS A 330 -8.22 -46.57 28.44
N ARG A 331 -8.61 -46.29 29.68
CA ARG A 331 -8.12 -45.22 30.54
C ARG A 331 -6.61 -45.41 30.82
N HIS A 332 -5.87 -44.34 30.96
CA HIS A 332 -5.02 -44.09 32.14
C HIS A 332 -4.49 -42.68 32.16
N ASP A 333 -4.60 -42.11 33.35
CA ASP A 333 -4.07 -40.86 33.86
C ASP A 333 -2.56 -40.64 33.59
N LEU A 334 -2.21 -39.41 33.26
CA LEU A 334 -1.31 -38.53 34.05
C LEU A 334 -1.31 -37.15 33.38
#